data_cafc1fec12f6963af5fe5f6eb4721832
#
_entry.id   cafc1fec12f6963af5fe5f6eb4721832
#
_cell.length_a   1.000
_cell.length_b   1.000
_cell.length_c   1.000
_cell.angle_alpha   90.00
_cell.angle_beta   90.00
_cell.angle_gamma   90.00
#
_symmetry.space_group_name_H-M   'P 1'
#
loop_
_entity.id
_entity.type
_entity.pdbx_description
1 polymer ?
#
loop_
_entity_poly.entity_id
_entity_poly.type
_entity_poly.pdbx_seq_one_letter_code
_entity_poly.pdbx_strand_id
1 'polypeptide(L)'
;NAMAMVVKANRVESPDGSELGGHISSFQSLAHMFAAGFNHFWHADDTDAGGTHGGDLLYIQGHSAPGIYARAFMEGRLTEEQLLHFRQEVGGKGLSSYPHPKLMPDFWQFPTVSMGLGPIMAIYQARFLKYLHARGIADTSRRKVWVFCGDGEMDEPESLGAIGLAAREKLDNLIFVINCNLQRLDGPVRGNG
;
A
#
# COMPACT_ATOMS: atom_id res chain seq x y z
N ASN A 1 -1.25 -7.77 -16.61
CA ASN A 1 -0.88 -6.34 -16.64
C ASN A 1 0.30 -6.04 -15.68
N ALA A 2 0.23 -6.38 -14.38
CA ALA A 2 1.32 -6.10 -13.42
C ALA A 2 2.69 -6.66 -13.88
N MET A 3 2.73 -7.92 -14.29
CA MET A 3 3.94 -8.56 -14.81
C MET A 3 4.47 -7.84 -16.06
N ALA A 4 3.59 -7.54 -17.03
CA ALA A 4 3.98 -6.87 -18.27
C ALA A 4 4.59 -5.49 -18.00
N MET A 5 3.99 -4.73 -17.08
CA MET A 5 4.47 -3.42 -16.65
C MET A 5 5.87 -3.50 -16.03
N VAL A 6 6.09 -4.44 -15.12
CA VAL A 6 7.40 -4.64 -14.46
C VAL A 6 8.45 -5.13 -15.46
N VAL A 7 8.11 -6.09 -16.31
CA VAL A 7 9.04 -6.60 -17.35
C VAL A 7 9.44 -5.48 -18.32
N LYS A 8 8.50 -4.61 -18.68
CA LYS A 8 8.83 -3.46 -19.54
C LYS A 8 9.76 -2.47 -18.82
N ALA A 9 9.46 -2.13 -17.56
CA ALA A 9 10.31 -1.23 -16.79
C ALA A 9 11.76 -1.76 -16.67
N ASN A 10 11.91 -3.07 -16.49
CA ASN A 10 13.23 -3.72 -16.42
C ASN A 10 14.00 -3.75 -17.77
N ARG A 11 13.36 -3.38 -18.89
CA ARG A 11 14.00 -3.29 -20.22
C ARG A 11 14.30 -1.86 -20.64
N VAL A 12 13.87 -0.88 -19.84
CA VAL A 12 14.15 0.53 -20.11
C VAL A 12 15.49 0.89 -19.47
N GLU A 13 16.43 1.28 -20.30
CA GLU A 13 17.71 1.82 -19.83
C GLU A 13 17.56 3.31 -19.51
N SER A 14 18.04 3.72 -18.38
CA SER A 14 18.16 5.12 -18.02
C SER A 14 19.32 5.78 -18.78
N PRO A 15 19.35 7.11 -18.95
CA PRO A 15 20.43 7.81 -19.63
C PRO A 15 21.83 7.57 -19.05
N ASP A 16 21.90 7.16 -17.79
CA ASP A 16 23.13 6.81 -17.05
C ASP A 16 23.49 5.32 -17.18
N GLY A 17 22.76 4.54 -17.99
CA GLY A 17 22.98 3.11 -18.18
C GLY A 17 22.43 2.22 -17.06
N SER A 18 21.73 2.79 -16.08
CA SER A 18 21.04 2.01 -15.05
C SER A 18 19.67 1.51 -15.57
N GLU A 19 19.24 0.35 -15.10
CA GLU A 19 17.88 -0.14 -15.33
C GLU A 19 16.89 0.56 -14.38
N LEU A 20 15.68 0.87 -14.85
CA LEU A 20 14.62 1.39 -14.00
C LEU A 20 14.25 0.39 -12.90
N GLY A 21 14.46 -0.89 -13.19
CA GLY A 21 14.18 -1.97 -12.28
C GLY A 21 12.67 -2.18 -12.01
N GLY A 22 12.37 -2.99 -11.05
CA GLY A 22 11.01 -3.31 -10.61
C GLY A 22 10.93 -4.74 -10.16
N HIS A 23 10.08 -4.98 -9.17
CA HIS A 23 9.89 -6.30 -8.59
C HIS A 23 8.43 -6.71 -8.69
N ILE A 24 8.19 -7.95 -9.06
CA ILE A 24 6.84 -8.52 -9.13
C ILE A 24 6.54 -9.46 -7.96
N SER A 25 7.57 -9.99 -7.31
CA SER A 25 7.44 -11.04 -6.29
C SER A 25 6.57 -10.63 -5.11
N SER A 26 6.73 -9.39 -4.61
CA SER A 26 5.92 -8.87 -3.50
C SER A 26 4.43 -8.82 -3.84
N PHE A 27 4.09 -8.35 -5.05
CA PHE A 27 2.70 -8.37 -5.49
C PHE A 27 2.22 -9.79 -5.76
N GLN A 28 3.04 -10.64 -6.36
CA GLN A 28 2.65 -12.00 -6.73
C GLN A 28 2.22 -12.81 -5.50
N SER A 29 2.92 -12.69 -4.39
CA SER A 29 2.54 -13.33 -3.12
C SER A 29 1.28 -12.71 -2.48
N LEU A 30 1.02 -11.41 -2.71
CA LEU A 30 -0.14 -10.68 -2.20
C LEU A 30 -1.38 -10.72 -3.11
N ALA A 31 -1.27 -11.23 -4.34
CA ALA A 31 -2.31 -11.10 -5.36
C ALA A 31 -3.68 -11.61 -4.90
N HIS A 32 -3.73 -12.76 -4.23
CA HIS A 32 -4.97 -13.33 -3.70
C HIS A 32 -5.54 -12.52 -2.54
N MET A 33 -4.67 -12.00 -1.66
CA MET A 33 -5.09 -11.15 -0.54
C MET A 33 -5.70 -9.84 -1.04
N PHE A 34 -5.10 -9.22 -2.07
CA PHE A 34 -5.67 -8.03 -2.70
C PHE A 34 -7.00 -8.33 -3.39
N ALA A 35 -7.07 -9.43 -4.14
CA ALA A 35 -8.33 -9.82 -4.77
C ALA A 35 -9.45 -10.04 -3.75
N ALA A 36 -9.16 -10.73 -2.64
CA ALA A 36 -10.11 -10.92 -1.55
C ALA A 36 -10.48 -9.58 -0.88
N GLY A 37 -9.50 -8.72 -0.61
CA GLY A 37 -9.72 -7.40 -0.02
C GLY A 37 -10.66 -6.53 -0.86
N PHE A 38 -10.36 -6.37 -2.15
CA PHE A 38 -11.18 -5.57 -3.07
C PHE A 38 -12.60 -6.11 -3.26
N ASN A 39 -12.77 -7.43 -3.22
CA ASN A 39 -14.06 -8.02 -3.55
C ASN A 39 -14.96 -8.28 -2.32
N HIS A 40 -14.38 -8.38 -1.11
CA HIS A 40 -15.13 -8.89 0.04
C HIS A 40 -14.94 -8.12 1.35
N PHE A 41 -13.85 -7.37 1.52
CA PHE A 41 -13.51 -6.81 2.82
C PHE A 41 -13.44 -5.29 2.87
N TRP A 42 -12.94 -4.66 1.81
CA TRP A 42 -12.72 -3.22 1.81
C TRP A 42 -13.95 -2.46 1.35
N HIS A 43 -14.25 -1.40 2.06
CA HIS A 43 -15.37 -0.52 1.75
C HIS A 43 -14.85 0.75 1.08
N ALA A 44 -15.42 1.07 -0.07
CA ALA A 44 -15.19 2.36 -0.70
C ALA A 44 -15.90 3.48 0.07
N ASP A 45 -15.52 4.71 -0.19
CA ASP A 45 -16.29 5.88 0.24
C ASP A 45 -17.62 5.89 -0.52
N ASP A 46 -18.73 5.90 0.19
CA ASP A 46 -20.09 5.94 -0.35
C ASP A 46 -20.83 7.25 -0.03
N THR A 47 -20.15 8.21 0.59
CA THR A 47 -20.77 9.45 1.08
C THR A 47 -21.33 10.31 -0.05
N ASP A 48 -20.69 10.35 -1.19
CA ASP A 48 -21.18 11.05 -2.38
C ASP A 48 -22.45 10.42 -2.97
N ALA A 49 -22.67 9.14 -2.72
CA ALA A 49 -23.88 8.41 -3.10
C ALA A 49 -24.96 8.44 -2.01
N GLY A 50 -24.79 9.24 -0.97
CA GLY A 50 -25.73 9.35 0.14
C GLY A 50 -25.57 8.27 1.24
N GLY A 51 -24.51 7.48 1.16
CA GLY A 51 -24.12 6.55 2.22
C GLY A 51 -23.45 7.26 3.40
N THR A 52 -22.99 6.48 4.36
CA THR A 52 -22.38 6.99 5.61
C THR A 52 -20.99 6.43 5.87
N HIS A 53 -20.44 5.64 4.94
CA HIS A 53 -19.12 5.05 5.08
C HIS A 53 -18.07 5.87 4.34
N GLY A 54 -17.19 6.56 5.06
CA GLY A 54 -16.13 7.38 4.47
C GLY A 54 -14.94 6.59 3.90
N GLY A 55 -15.13 5.31 3.59
CA GLY A 55 -14.12 4.43 2.99
C GLY A 55 -13.06 3.93 3.98
N ASP A 56 -12.60 2.71 3.75
CA ASP A 56 -11.46 2.15 4.46
C ASP A 56 -10.14 2.77 3.96
N LEU A 57 -9.12 2.76 4.79
CA LEU A 57 -7.81 3.28 4.46
C LEU A 57 -6.82 2.14 4.29
N LEU A 58 -6.07 2.16 3.18
CA LEU A 58 -5.16 1.09 2.80
C LEU A 58 -3.72 1.59 2.74
N TYR A 59 -2.88 1.04 3.61
CA TYR A 59 -1.43 1.20 3.55
C TYR A 59 -0.84 0.02 2.79
N ILE A 60 -0.58 0.23 1.52
CA ILE A 60 -0.05 -0.80 0.62
C ILE A 60 1.47 -0.86 0.77
N GLN A 61 2.02 -2.05 0.92
CA GLN A 61 3.47 -2.24 0.85
C GLN A 61 4.02 -1.70 -0.47
N GLY A 62 5.03 -0.85 -0.43
CA GLY A 62 5.50 -0.10 -1.59
C GLY A 62 5.81 -0.96 -2.82
N HIS A 63 6.49 -2.09 -2.62
CA HIS A 63 6.85 -3.02 -3.70
C HIS A 63 5.64 -3.74 -4.33
N SER A 64 4.48 -3.72 -3.71
CA SER A 64 3.26 -4.33 -4.26
C SER A 64 2.39 -3.35 -5.09
N ALA A 65 2.80 -2.09 -5.23
CA ALA A 65 2.11 -1.08 -6.03
C ALA A 65 1.78 -1.53 -7.47
N PRO A 66 2.61 -2.32 -8.18
CA PRO A 66 2.26 -2.83 -9.51
C PRO A 66 0.90 -3.53 -9.59
N GLY A 67 0.51 -4.23 -8.54
CA GLY A 67 -0.81 -4.89 -8.48
C GLY A 67 -1.96 -3.91 -8.39
N ILE A 68 -1.79 -2.84 -7.63
CA ILE A 68 -2.79 -1.78 -7.49
C ILE A 68 -2.95 -1.01 -8.81
N TYR A 69 -1.85 -0.67 -9.48
CA TYR A 69 -1.91 -0.03 -10.80
C TYR A 69 -2.60 -0.91 -11.84
N ALA A 70 -2.25 -2.20 -11.88
CA ALA A 70 -2.88 -3.15 -12.79
C ALA A 70 -4.40 -3.29 -12.53
N ARG A 71 -4.83 -3.29 -11.28
CA ARG A 71 -6.25 -3.29 -10.91
C ARG A 71 -6.93 -2.00 -11.34
N ALA A 72 -6.35 -0.85 -11.04
CA ALA A 72 -6.89 0.45 -11.40
C ALA A 72 -7.02 0.64 -12.92
N PHE A 73 -6.08 0.08 -13.69
CA PHE A 73 -6.19 0.03 -15.16
C PHE A 73 -7.41 -0.81 -15.61
N MET A 74 -7.62 -1.97 -15.02
CA MET A 74 -8.78 -2.83 -15.34
C MET A 74 -10.11 -2.16 -14.96
N GLU A 75 -10.10 -1.24 -14.01
CA GLU A 75 -11.25 -0.43 -13.59
C GLU A 75 -11.42 0.85 -14.43
N GLY A 76 -10.54 1.09 -15.41
CA GLY A 76 -10.59 2.28 -16.26
C GLY A 76 -10.07 3.57 -15.59
N ARG A 77 -9.43 3.47 -14.44
CA ARG A 77 -8.88 4.61 -13.69
C ARG A 77 -7.49 5.04 -14.16
N LEU A 78 -6.79 4.17 -14.84
CA LEU A 78 -5.48 4.42 -15.42
C LEU A 78 -5.48 4.04 -16.90
N THR A 79 -4.61 4.69 -17.69
CA THR A 79 -4.45 4.42 -19.11
C THR A 79 -3.32 3.43 -19.38
N GLU A 80 -3.31 2.81 -20.55
CA GLU A 80 -2.21 1.98 -20.99
C GLU A 80 -0.90 2.77 -21.06
N GLU A 81 -0.94 4.00 -21.54
CA GLU A 81 0.22 4.88 -21.60
C GLU A 81 0.86 5.08 -20.22
N GLN A 82 0.05 5.30 -19.18
CA GLN A 82 0.55 5.42 -17.81
C GLN A 82 1.23 4.12 -17.34
N LEU A 83 0.65 2.95 -17.63
CA LEU A 83 1.27 1.66 -17.29
C LEU A 83 2.61 1.44 -18.02
N LEU A 84 2.69 1.85 -19.27
CA LEU A 84 3.90 1.75 -20.09
C LEU A 84 5.05 2.60 -19.54
N HIS A 85 4.73 3.63 -18.75
CA HIS A 85 5.70 4.54 -18.12
C HIS A 85 5.84 4.31 -16.61
N PHE A 86 5.62 3.09 -16.15
CA PHE A 86 5.85 2.73 -14.75
C PHE A 86 7.30 3.01 -14.35
N ARG A 87 7.50 3.62 -13.19
CA ARG A 87 8.80 4.07 -12.65
C ARG A 87 9.47 5.18 -13.45
N GLN A 88 8.69 5.92 -14.22
CA GLN A 88 9.14 7.08 -14.99
C GLN A 88 8.39 8.35 -14.53
N GLU A 89 8.31 8.53 -13.23
CA GLU A 89 7.62 9.67 -12.61
C GLU A 89 8.32 11.00 -12.77
N VAL A 90 9.61 10.99 -13.11
CA VAL A 90 10.36 12.22 -13.37
C VAL A 90 9.77 12.94 -14.59
N GLY A 91 9.34 14.19 -14.39
CA GLY A 91 8.62 14.94 -15.43
C GLY A 91 7.10 14.70 -15.45
N GLY A 92 6.56 13.94 -14.50
CA GLY A 92 5.12 13.84 -14.25
C GLY A 92 4.32 13.00 -15.25
N LYS A 93 4.97 12.16 -16.05
CA LYS A 93 4.29 11.37 -17.09
C LYS A 93 4.00 9.92 -16.73
N GLY A 94 4.73 9.35 -15.77
CA GLY A 94 4.66 7.94 -15.43
C GLY A 94 4.04 7.67 -14.08
N LEU A 95 3.78 6.39 -13.82
CA LEU A 95 3.34 5.94 -12.50
C LEU A 95 4.52 5.94 -11.55
N SER A 96 4.29 6.40 -10.32
CA SER A 96 5.32 6.45 -9.29
C SER A 96 5.83 5.06 -8.93
N SER A 97 7.13 4.96 -8.65
CA SER A 97 7.79 3.72 -8.23
C SER A 97 7.18 3.15 -6.96
N TYR A 98 6.82 4.05 -6.04
CA TYR A 98 6.17 3.73 -4.76
C TYR A 98 4.94 4.63 -4.56
N PRO A 99 3.96 4.19 -3.75
CA PRO A 99 2.84 5.04 -3.38
C PRO A 99 3.30 6.38 -2.83
N HIS A 100 2.88 7.48 -3.45
CA HIS A 100 3.26 8.82 -3.01
C HIS A 100 2.24 9.88 -3.43
N PRO A 101 1.48 10.49 -2.50
CA PRO A 101 0.46 11.48 -2.79
C PRO A 101 1.00 12.72 -3.50
N LYS A 102 2.24 13.13 -3.25
CA LYS A 102 2.85 14.28 -3.93
C LYS A 102 3.09 14.02 -5.42
N LEU A 103 3.36 12.76 -5.80
CA LEU A 103 3.59 12.38 -7.20
C LEU A 103 2.29 12.04 -7.93
N MET A 104 1.31 11.48 -7.20
CA MET A 104 0.01 11.08 -7.73
C MET A 104 -1.09 11.47 -6.73
N PRO A 105 -1.43 12.77 -6.61
CA PRO A 105 -2.34 13.28 -5.56
C PRO A 105 -3.77 12.75 -5.66
N ASP A 106 -4.24 12.49 -6.87
CA ASP A 106 -5.60 11.99 -7.13
C ASP A 106 -5.68 10.45 -7.06
N PHE A 107 -4.57 9.78 -6.75
CA PHE A 107 -4.50 8.33 -6.73
C PHE A 107 -4.08 7.76 -5.37
N TRP A 108 -3.00 8.26 -4.79
CA TRP A 108 -2.46 7.77 -3.53
C TRP A 108 -2.84 8.68 -2.35
N GLN A 109 -3.35 8.10 -1.28
CA GLN A 109 -3.64 8.83 -0.04
C GLN A 109 -2.43 8.89 0.89
N PHE A 110 -1.56 7.88 0.86
CA PHE A 110 -0.43 7.76 1.78
C PHE A 110 0.88 7.46 1.05
N PRO A 111 2.00 8.05 1.49
CA PRO A 111 3.31 7.61 1.05
C PRO A 111 3.67 6.30 1.76
N THR A 112 4.04 5.27 1.01
CA THR A 112 4.48 4.01 1.59
C THR A 112 5.73 3.49 0.91
N VAL A 113 6.55 2.85 1.70
CA VAL A 113 7.71 2.05 1.29
C VAL A 113 7.61 0.68 1.97
N SER A 114 8.68 -0.10 2.01
CA SER A 114 8.68 -1.43 2.65
C SER A 114 9.73 -1.51 3.76
N MET A 115 9.83 -0.46 4.59
CA MET A 115 10.88 -0.29 5.62
C MET A 115 10.31 0.11 6.98
N GLY A 116 9.14 -0.42 7.34
CA GLY A 116 8.52 -0.19 8.65
C GLY A 116 7.69 1.09 8.80
N LEU A 117 7.75 2.02 7.85
CA LEU A 117 6.99 3.27 7.93
C LEU A 117 5.49 3.08 7.72
N GLY A 118 5.09 2.14 6.86
CA GLY A 118 3.67 1.81 6.65
C GLY A 118 2.97 1.40 7.95
N PRO A 119 3.48 0.39 8.67
CA PRO A 119 2.93 -0.03 9.97
C PRO A 119 2.78 1.08 10.98
N ILE A 120 3.83 1.87 11.22
CA ILE A 120 3.78 2.96 12.22
C ILE A 120 2.79 4.05 11.82
N MET A 121 2.76 4.42 10.54
CA MET A 121 1.80 5.42 10.04
C MET A 121 0.35 4.94 10.17
N ALA A 122 0.09 3.67 9.85
CA ALA A 122 -1.23 3.06 9.99
C ALA A 122 -1.73 3.04 11.44
N ILE A 123 -0.84 2.78 12.40
CA ILE A 123 -1.17 2.84 13.83
C ILE A 123 -1.61 4.27 14.23
N TYR A 124 -0.84 5.28 13.84
CA TYR A 124 -1.20 6.66 14.14
C TYR A 124 -2.46 7.11 13.39
N GLN A 125 -2.66 6.64 12.17
CA GLN A 125 -3.90 6.91 11.42
C GLN A 125 -5.13 6.30 12.09
N ALA A 126 -5.04 5.04 12.52
CA ALA A 126 -6.14 4.39 13.24
C ALA A 126 -6.47 5.11 14.56
N ARG A 127 -5.43 5.52 15.30
CA ARG A 127 -5.57 6.35 16.49
C ARG A 127 -6.24 7.69 16.18
N PHE A 128 -5.85 8.34 15.10
CA PHE A 128 -6.42 9.62 14.69
C PHE A 128 -7.89 9.51 14.30
N LEU A 129 -8.30 8.44 13.61
CA LEU A 129 -9.72 8.19 13.33
C LEU A 129 -10.53 8.06 14.62
N LYS A 130 -10.06 7.33 15.61
CA LYS A 130 -10.73 7.25 16.93
C LYS A 130 -10.81 8.60 17.62
N TYR A 131 -9.75 9.42 17.52
CA TYR A 131 -9.78 10.79 18.06
C TYR A 131 -10.84 11.64 17.37
N LEU A 132 -10.94 11.62 16.04
CA LEU A 132 -11.93 12.39 15.28
C LEU A 132 -13.37 12.01 15.71
N HIS A 133 -13.63 10.71 15.83
CA HIS A 133 -14.93 10.21 16.27
C HIS A 133 -15.24 10.62 17.72
N ALA A 134 -14.30 10.39 18.64
CA ALA A 134 -14.47 10.73 20.04
C ALA A 134 -14.68 12.24 20.30
N ARG A 135 -14.14 13.09 19.43
CA ARG A 135 -14.31 14.55 19.47
C ARG A 135 -15.57 15.03 18.76
N GLY A 136 -16.30 14.15 18.09
CA GLY A 136 -17.46 14.55 17.28
C GLY A 136 -17.11 15.39 16.06
N ILE A 137 -15.85 15.35 15.58
CA ILE A 137 -15.38 16.10 14.41
C ILE A 137 -15.84 15.42 13.13
N ALA A 138 -15.73 14.08 13.08
CA ALA A 138 -16.19 13.26 11.96
C ALA A 138 -16.63 11.89 12.46
N ASP A 139 -17.63 11.30 11.82
CA ASP A 139 -18.01 9.92 12.09
C ASP A 139 -17.08 8.98 11.33
N THR A 140 -16.12 8.42 12.05
CA THR A 140 -15.15 7.45 11.57
C THR A 140 -15.31 6.09 12.24
N SER A 141 -16.41 5.87 12.94
CA SER A 141 -16.64 4.66 13.76
C SER A 141 -16.60 3.36 12.96
N ARG A 142 -17.00 3.41 11.69
CA ARG A 142 -17.05 2.25 10.79
C ARG A 142 -15.80 2.06 9.95
N ARG A 143 -14.93 3.07 9.86
CA ARG A 143 -13.75 3.04 9.01
C ARG A 143 -12.65 2.16 9.60
N LYS A 144 -12.05 1.33 8.78
CA LYS A 144 -10.90 0.50 9.12
C LYS A 144 -9.62 1.03 8.45
N VAL A 145 -8.52 0.77 9.11
CA VAL A 145 -7.18 0.99 8.55
C VAL A 145 -6.54 -0.37 8.33
N TRP A 146 -6.24 -0.68 7.09
CA TRP A 146 -5.57 -1.91 6.68
C TRP A 146 -4.14 -1.60 6.34
N VAL A 147 -3.20 -2.35 6.87
CA VAL A 147 -1.78 -2.20 6.55
C VAL A 147 -1.20 -3.52 6.09
N PHE A 148 -0.59 -3.49 4.91
CA PHE A 148 0.10 -4.62 4.32
C PHE A 148 1.60 -4.51 4.59
N CYS A 149 2.14 -5.53 5.25
CA CYS A 149 3.52 -5.60 5.66
C CYS A 149 4.18 -6.86 5.09
N GLY A 150 5.44 -6.76 4.72
CA GLY A 150 6.27 -7.95 4.54
C GLY A 150 6.69 -8.52 5.90
N ASP A 151 6.92 -9.83 5.98
CA ASP A 151 7.45 -10.47 7.18
C ASP A 151 8.84 -9.92 7.54
N GLY A 152 9.70 -9.69 6.55
CA GLY A 152 10.98 -9.01 6.75
C GLY A 152 10.85 -7.56 7.22
N GLU A 153 9.81 -6.85 6.81
CA GLU A 153 9.51 -5.49 7.26
C GLU A 153 9.12 -5.46 8.75
N MET A 154 8.59 -6.55 9.28
CA MET A 154 8.24 -6.64 10.69
C MET A 154 9.45 -6.69 11.62
N ASP A 155 10.65 -6.93 11.10
CA ASP A 155 11.90 -6.86 11.89
C ASP A 155 12.40 -5.40 12.06
N GLU A 156 11.83 -4.45 11.34
CA GLU A 156 12.21 -3.05 11.47
C GLU A 156 11.77 -2.49 12.82
N PRO A 157 12.64 -1.70 13.51
CA PRO A 157 12.29 -1.11 14.79
C PRO A 157 11.01 -0.27 14.76
N GLU A 158 10.76 0.42 13.65
CA GLU A 158 9.56 1.22 13.42
C GLU A 158 8.29 0.35 13.37
N SER A 159 8.36 -0.84 12.79
CA SER A 159 7.24 -1.78 12.76
C SER A 159 6.91 -2.29 14.16
N LEU A 160 7.91 -2.72 14.92
CA LEU A 160 7.72 -3.30 16.25
C LEU A 160 7.43 -2.26 17.32
N GLY A 161 8.06 -1.09 17.22
CA GLY A 161 8.04 -0.08 18.27
C GLY A 161 6.66 0.48 18.59
N ALA A 162 5.76 0.53 17.62
CA ALA A 162 4.42 1.11 17.79
C ALA A 162 3.29 0.08 17.98
N ILE A 163 3.56 -1.22 17.81
CA ILE A 163 2.54 -2.27 18.01
C ILE A 163 2.01 -2.27 19.46
N GLY A 164 2.90 -2.09 20.43
CA GLY A 164 2.51 -1.97 21.84
C GLY A 164 1.60 -0.78 22.11
N LEU A 165 1.76 0.33 21.39
CA LEU A 165 0.85 1.48 21.44
C LEU A 165 -0.55 1.10 20.94
N ALA A 166 -0.63 0.44 19.79
CA ALA A 166 -1.90 0.00 19.21
C ALA A 166 -2.68 -0.91 20.17
N ALA A 167 -2.00 -1.85 20.81
CA ALA A 167 -2.59 -2.76 21.80
C ALA A 167 -3.08 -2.00 23.05
N ARG A 168 -2.25 -1.11 23.60
CA ARG A 168 -2.60 -0.31 24.78
C ARG A 168 -3.80 0.60 24.54
N GLU A 169 -3.89 1.21 23.37
CA GLU A 169 -5.00 2.10 23.00
C GLU A 169 -6.19 1.37 22.41
N LYS A 170 -6.15 0.04 22.34
CA LYS A 170 -7.23 -0.82 21.84
C LYS A 170 -7.73 -0.37 20.47
N LEU A 171 -6.81 -0.25 19.51
CA LEU A 171 -7.14 0.16 18.13
C LEU A 171 -7.80 -0.98 17.36
N ASP A 172 -9.07 -1.23 17.62
CA ASP A 172 -9.89 -2.27 16.99
C ASP A 172 -10.31 -1.95 15.54
N ASN A 173 -9.96 -0.76 15.08
CA ASN A 173 -10.11 -0.30 13.71
C ASN A 173 -8.84 -0.50 12.86
N LEU A 174 -7.79 -1.13 13.38
CA LEU A 174 -6.53 -1.39 12.69
C LEU A 174 -6.38 -2.88 12.40
N ILE A 175 -6.05 -3.21 11.14
CA ILE A 175 -5.84 -4.59 10.69
C ILE A 175 -4.47 -4.69 10.04
N PHE A 176 -3.61 -5.55 10.59
CA PHE A 176 -2.35 -5.94 9.96
C PHE A 176 -2.55 -7.14 9.05
N VAL A 177 -2.08 -7.04 7.82
CA VAL A 177 -2.00 -8.15 6.87
C VAL A 177 -0.52 -8.42 6.58
N ILE A 178 0.01 -9.48 7.13
CA ILE A 178 1.44 -9.82 7.01
C ILE A 178 1.60 -10.82 5.88
N ASN A 179 2.33 -10.42 4.85
CA ASN A 179 2.74 -11.29 3.74
C ASN A 179 3.96 -12.10 4.16
N CYS A 180 3.71 -13.27 4.70
CA CYS A 180 4.75 -14.18 5.19
C CYS A 180 5.28 -15.05 4.04
N ASN A 181 6.10 -14.46 3.18
CA ASN A 181 6.72 -15.15 2.05
C ASN A 181 8.17 -15.58 2.32
N LEU A 182 8.68 -15.35 3.53
CA LEU A 182 9.99 -15.75 4.02
C LEU A 182 11.17 -15.15 3.24
N GLN A 183 10.95 -14.04 2.58
CA GLN A 183 11.93 -13.40 1.70
C GLN A 183 12.22 -11.95 2.11
N ARG A 184 13.49 -11.61 2.03
CA ARG A 184 13.99 -10.22 2.05
C ARG A 184 14.78 -9.96 0.76
N LEU A 185 15.14 -8.72 0.52
CA LEU A 185 16.02 -8.35 -0.61
C LEU A 185 17.43 -8.94 -0.45
N ASP A 186 17.90 -9.07 0.77
CA ASP A 186 19.23 -9.56 1.15
C ASP A 186 19.29 -11.04 1.56
N GLY A 187 18.17 -11.75 1.47
CA GLY A 187 18.12 -13.17 1.80
C GLY A 187 16.85 -13.62 2.52
N PRO A 188 16.85 -14.82 3.11
CA PRO A 188 15.70 -15.32 3.84
C PRO A 188 15.49 -14.56 5.15
N VAL A 189 14.23 -14.49 5.61
CA VAL A 189 13.87 -13.94 6.92
C VAL A 189 14.50 -14.80 8.02
N ARG A 190 15.14 -14.15 8.98
CA ARG A 190 15.77 -14.83 10.12
C ARG A 190 14.73 -15.31 11.12
N GLY A 191 15.02 -16.40 11.81
CA GLY A 191 14.18 -16.89 12.90
C GLY A 191 12.99 -17.74 12.47
N ASN A 192 12.99 -18.23 11.26
CA ASN A 192 12.02 -19.22 10.77
C ASN A 192 12.35 -20.63 11.31
N GLY A 193 12.47 -20.73 12.57
CA GLY A 193 12.61 -22.00 13.27
C GLY A 193 11.38 -22.30 14.06
#